data_736c1652b5a3eb42ca5f0643ff3ca4ad
#
_entry.id   736c1652b5a3eb42ca5f0643ff3ca4ad
#
_cell.length_a   1.000
_cell.length_b   1.000
_cell.length_c   1.000
_cell.angle_alpha   90.00
_cell.angle_beta   90.00
_cell.angle_gamma   90.00
#
_symmetry.space_group_name_H-M   'P 1'
#
loop_
_entity.id
_entity.type
_entity.pdbx_description
1 polymer ?
#
loop_
_entity_poly.entity_id
_entity_poly.type
_entity_poly.pdbx_seq_one_letter_code
_entity_poly.pdbx_strand_id
1 'polypeptide(L)'
;MQEWFQDAVVYQILIDRFAGFEDREGWHNPEYVGGDIQGIIDRLDYLEGLGVDVIWISPFYEGEAYHGYHITDMYSVDEKFGTEEDLKELTDEVHERDMNIIADFVPNHVSVEHEFFKEASSFPNSEYRDWFYFRDWPDRYLSFLDFDQDLVKLNLENEDARQHVIDAARKWLDLGLDGYRLDHVIGPSHSFWKEFREEIHEDYPEAVLVGEAWWSGIGFEHLETFEMPGKYLQALTGSQELVQRNYIGVLDGVLDFKAREIVLSVLGSDFLPDSLVKHFLKLHYSHYPGDFLLPNFLDNHDTNRALYELDNDKEKLRKAFSLILEQDQPTVIYYGTEIGMTQHQGITDFAKHGDLQAREPMKWDDVNSELLKFFRDRISES
;
A
#
# COMPACT_ATOMS: atom_id res chain seq x y z
N MET A 1 5.29 -3.37 20.56
CA MET A 1 5.87 -2.45 19.54
C MET A 1 6.76 -3.32 18.66
N GLN A 2 6.56 -3.26 17.37
CA GLN A 2 7.31 -4.07 16.39
C GLN A 2 8.68 -3.38 16.18
N GLU A 3 9.62 -3.64 17.11
CA GLU A 3 10.94 -2.99 17.12
C GLU A 3 11.70 -3.20 15.81
N TRP A 4 11.50 -4.36 15.16
CA TRP A 4 12.13 -4.71 13.89
C TRP A 4 11.69 -3.81 12.71
N PHE A 5 10.53 -3.16 12.82
CA PHE A 5 9.99 -2.32 11.74
C PHE A 5 10.28 -0.82 11.95
N GLN A 6 10.67 -0.39 13.16
CA GLN A 6 10.73 1.03 13.53
C GLN A 6 11.69 1.87 12.67
N ASP A 7 12.87 1.34 12.36
CA ASP A 7 13.91 2.02 11.57
C ASP A 7 14.16 1.31 10.23
N ALA A 8 13.22 0.45 9.81
CA ALA A 8 13.41 -0.42 8.66
C ALA A 8 13.39 0.34 7.33
N VAL A 9 14.23 -0.11 6.40
CA VAL A 9 14.15 0.24 4.98
C VAL A 9 13.23 -0.76 4.29
N VAL A 10 12.06 -0.29 3.89
CA VAL A 10 11.01 -1.08 3.25
C VAL A 10 11.09 -0.89 1.75
N TYR A 11 11.05 -1.97 0.97
CA TYR A 11 11.02 -1.91 -0.49
C TYR A 11 9.67 -2.38 -1.02
N GLN A 12 8.90 -1.45 -1.59
CA GLN A 12 7.57 -1.73 -2.13
C GLN A 12 7.64 -2.27 -3.55
N ILE A 13 7.03 -3.44 -3.76
CA ILE A 13 6.98 -4.16 -5.03
C ILE A 13 5.54 -4.24 -5.52
N LEU A 14 5.31 -3.85 -6.79
CA LEU A 14 4.12 -4.23 -7.54
C LEU A 14 4.46 -5.51 -8.33
N ILE A 15 3.90 -6.65 -7.93
CA ILE A 15 4.35 -7.99 -8.37
C ILE A 15 4.44 -8.07 -9.90
N ASP A 16 3.36 -7.75 -10.60
CA ASP A 16 3.30 -7.82 -12.06
C ASP A 16 4.34 -6.95 -12.79
N ARG A 17 4.88 -5.93 -12.11
CA ARG A 17 5.73 -4.90 -12.71
C ARG A 17 7.19 -4.98 -12.27
N PHE A 18 7.53 -5.86 -11.34
CA PHE A 18 8.87 -5.89 -10.77
C PHE A 18 9.83 -6.80 -11.55
N ALA A 19 9.56 -8.11 -11.62
CA ALA A 19 10.41 -9.09 -12.30
C ALA A 19 9.61 -10.34 -12.70
N GLY A 20 10.20 -11.22 -13.54
CA GLY A 20 9.57 -12.42 -14.05
C GLY A 20 9.07 -12.28 -15.50
N PHE A 21 8.81 -11.08 -15.98
CA PHE A 21 8.36 -10.82 -17.36
C PHE A 21 9.51 -10.93 -18.39
N GLU A 22 9.20 -11.40 -19.60
CA GLU A 22 10.15 -11.52 -20.71
C GLU A 22 10.41 -10.19 -21.43
N ASP A 23 9.36 -9.38 -21.59
CA ASP A 23 9.45 -8.05 -22.18
C ASP A 23 8.54 -7.07 -21.42
N ARG A 24 8.60 -5.79 -21.78
CA ARG A 24 7.82 -4.71 -21.17
C ARG A 24 6.80 -4.12 -22.11
N GLU A 25 6.49 -4.81 -23.21
CA GLU A 25 5.48 -4.34 -24.15
C GLU A 25 4.08 -4.41 -23.51
N GLY A 26 3.20 -3.51 -23.88
CA GLY A 26 1.80 -3.52 -23.44
C GLY A 26 1.53 -2.89 -22.06
N TRP A 27 2.53 -2.52 -21.26
CA TRP A 27 2.33 -1.98 -19.91
C TRP A 27 1.46 -0.71 -19.83
N HIS A 28 1.27 -0.02 -20.97
CA HIS A 28 0.39 1.15 -21.07
C HIS A 28 -1.12 0.80 -20.99
N ASN A 29 -1.43 -0.48 -21.05
CA ASN A 29 -2.78 -1.01 -20.85
C ASN A 29 -2.89 -1.63 -19.45
N PRO A 30 -4.09 -1.71 -18.86
CA PRO A 30 -4.32 -2.34 -17.57
C PRO A 30 -4.30 -3.87 -17.66
N GLU A 31 -3.32 -4.42 -18.39
CA GLU A 31 -3.12 -5.85 -18.60
C GLU A 31 -1.89 -6.34 -17.83
N TYR A 32 -1.84 -7.63 -17.57
CA TYR A 32 -0.68 -8.27 -16.98
C TYR A 32 0.52 -8.20 -17.93
N VAL A 33 1.70 -7.84 -17.37
CA VAL A 33 2.98 -7.87 -18.08
C VAL A 33 3.70 -9.19 -17.82
N GLY A 34 3.36 -9.87 -16.74
CA GLY A 34 3.85 -11.20 -16.40
C GLY A 34 4.95 -11.22 -15.33
N GLY A 35 5.03 -10.19 -14.50
CA GLY A 35 5.79 -10.26 -13.27
C GLY A 35 5.14 -11.21 -12.27
N ASP A 36 5.95 -11.95 -11.51
CA ASP A 36 5.50 -13.01 -10.63
C ASP A 36 6.35 -13.14 -9.35
N ILE A 37 5.94 -14.02 -8.44
CA ILE A 37 6.61 -14.28 -7.16
C ILE A 37 8.01 -14.85 -7.40
N GLN A 38 8.17 -15.75 -8.38
CA GLN A 38 9.48 -16.30 -8.72
C GLN A 38 10.45 -15.22 -9.19
N GLY A 39 9.96 -14.23 -9.95
CA GLY A 39 10.75 -13.08 -10.35
C GLY A 39 11.23 -12.25 -9.15
N ILE A 40 10.44 -12.15 -8.07
CA ILE A 40 10.87 -11.50 -6.83
C ILE A 40 11.98 -12.32 -6.17
N ILE A 41 11.83 -13.65 -6.05
CA ILE A 41 12.83 -14.56 -5.49
C ILE A 41 14.16 -14.40 -6.24
N ASP A 42 14.14 -14.38 -7.56
CA ASP A 42 15.33 -14.21 -8.42
C ASP A 42 16.04 -12.84 -8.22
N ARG A 43 15.41 -11.90 -7.53
CA ARG A 43 15.94 -10.55 -7.25
C ARG A 43 16.23 -10.26 -5.78
N LEU A 44 16.12 -11.24 -4.89
CA LEU A 44 16.41 -11.05 -3.46
C LEU A 44 17.85 -10.59 -3.20
N ASP A 45 18.83 -11.10 -3.93
CA ASP A 45 20.22 -10.63 -3.82
C ASP A 45 20.40 -9.14 -4.18
N TYR A 46 19.55 -8.61 -5.07
CA TYR A 46 19.54 -7.18 -5.39
C TYR A 46 18.99 -6.36 -4.21
N LEU A 47 17.91 -6.82 -3.60
CA LEU A 47 17.27 -6.16 -2.46
C LEU A 47 18.16 -6.20 -1.21
N GLU A 48 18.71 -7.35 -0.88
CA GLU A 48 19.72 -7.49 0.18
C GLU A 48 20.93 -6.58 -0.07
N GLY A 49 21.47 -6.57 -1.30
CA GLY A 49 22.59 -5.71 -1.70
C GLY A 49 22.25 -4.21 -1.74
N LEU A 50 20.99 -3.83 -1.75
CA LEU A 50 20.52 -2.45 -1.58
C LEU A 50 20.49 -2.05 -0.09
N GLY A 51 20.37 -3.00 0.83
CA GLY A 51 20.21 -2.78 2.26
C GLY A 51 18.74 -2.71 2.68
N VAL A 52 17.87 -3.47 2.00
CA VAL A 52 16.45 -3.58 2.35
C VAL A 52 16.31 -4.49 3.57
N ASP A 53 15.50 -4.05 4.54
CA ASP A 53 15.15 -4.83 5.73
C ASP A 53 13.80 -5.52 5.55
N VAL A 54 12.87 -4.89 4.81
CA VAL A 54 11.50 -5.37 4.65
C VAL A 54 11.05 -5.28 3.19
N ILE A 55 10.51 -6.37 2.68
CA ILE A 55 9.85 -6.40 1.38
C ILE A 55 8.35 -6.18 1.59
N TRP A 56 7.76 -5.23 0.88
CA TRP A 56 6.31 -5.02 0.83
C TRP A 56 5.81 -5.36 -0.57
N ILE A 57 5.01 -6.44 -0.70
CA ILE A 57 4.41 -6.86 -1.96
C ILE A 57 2.97 -6.36 -2.10
N SER A 58 2.58 -6.00 -3.34
CA SER A 58 1.17 -5.71 -3.69
C SER A 58 0.27 -6.92 -3.44
N PRO A 59 -1.09 -6.77 -3.46
CA PRO A 59 -1.97 -7.89 -3.23
C PRO A 59 -1.68 -9.02 -4.24
N PHE A 60 -1.59 -10.23 -3.72
CA PHE A 60 -1.26 -11.46 -4.48
C PHE A 60 -2.44 -12.42 -4.60
N TYR A 61 -3.60 -12.04 -4.04
CA TYR A 61 -4.81 -12.87 -3.97
C TYR A 61 -5.41 -13.09 -5.37
N GLU A 62 -6.16 -14.21 -5.53
CA GLU A 62 -6.89 -14.46 -6.76
C GLU A 62 -7.78 -13.27 -7.12
N GLY A 63 -7.66 -12.80 -8.37
CA GLY A 63 -8.32 -11.59 -8.80
C GLY A 63 -8.29 -11.37 -10.30
N GLU A 64 -8.83 -10.24 -10.76
CA GLU A 64 -9.04 -9.95 -12.17
C GLU A 64 -8.07 -8.89 -12.71
N ALA A 65 -7.27 -8.24 -11.85
CA ALA A 65 -6.46 -7.09 -12.24
C ALA A 65 -4.99 -7.27 -11.89
N TYR A 66 -4.11 -6.89 -12.80
CA TYR A 66 -2.64 -6.96 -12.66
C TYR A 66 -2.07 -6.36 -11.37
N HIS A 67 -2.79 -5.46 -10.75
CA HIS A 67 -2.37 -4.81 -9.50
C HIS A 67 -2.85 -5.52 -8.23
N GLY A 68 -3.73 -6.53 -8.34
CA GLY A 68 -4.18 -7.39 -7.25
C GLY A 68 -5.32 -6.85 -6.38
N TYR A 69 -5.82 -5.62 -6.61
CA TYR A 69 -6.89 -5.04 -5.75
C TYR A 69 -8.31 -5.46 -6.13
N HIS A 70 -8.54 -6.14 -7.26
CA HIS A 70 -9.84 -6.69 -7.67
C HIS A 70 -9.97 -8.15 -7.23
N ILE A 71 -10.05 -8.38 -5.92
CA ILE A 71 -9.99 -9.69 -5.31
C ILE A 71 -11.28 -10.48 -5.53
N THR A 72 -11.15 -11.72 -6.01
CA THR A 72 -12.24 -12.69 -6.15
C THR A 72 -12.18 -13.80 -5.10
N ASP A 73 -11.02 -14.06 -4.52
CA ASP A 73 -10.82 -14.96 -3.36
C ASP A 73 -9.61 -14.49 -2.52
N MET A 74 -9.84 -14.20 -1.24
CA MET A 74 -8.79 -13.79 -0.30
C MET A 74 -7.94 -14.96 0.22
N TYR A 75 -8.35 -16.19 -0.08
CA TYR A 75 -7.71 -17.40 0.44
C TYR A 75 -6.84 -18.13 -0.59
N SER A 76 -6.75 -17.63 -1.80
CA SER A 76 -5.96 -18.23 -2.88
C SER A 76 -4.96 -17.23 -3.45
N VAL A 77 -3.82 -17.73 -3.93
CA VAL A 77 -2.84 -16.93 -4.70
C VAL A 77 -3.31 -16.89 -6.15
N ASP A 78 -3.25 -15.72 -6.80
CA ASP A 78 -3.54 -15.58 -8.24
C ASP A 78 -2.55 -16.43 -9.06
N GLU A 79 -3.08 -17.30 -9.92
CA GLU A 79 -2.27 -18.18 -10.77
C GLU A 79 -1.27 -17.43 -11.67
N LYS A 80 -1.52 -16.15 -11.96
CA LYS A 80 -0.62 -15.29 -12.73
C LYS A 80 0.58 -14.81 -11.94
N PHE A 81 0.48 -14.80 -10.62
CA PHE A 81 1.58 -14.43 -9.73
C PHE A 81 2.34 -15.65 -9.21
N GLY A 82 1.74 -16.84 -9.25
CA GLY A 82 2.34 -18.08 -8.78
C GLY A 82 1.39 -18.95 -7.98
N THR A 83 1.94 -19.74 -7.09
CA THR A 83 1.22 -20.65 -6.20
C THR A 83 1.42 -20.30 -4.73
N GLU A 84 0.69 -20.94 -3.84
CA GLU A 84 0.90 -20.83 -2.39
C GLU A 84 2.28 -21.35 -1.98
N GLU A 85 2.79 -22.37 -2.68
CA GLU A 85 4.13 -22.90 -2.50
C GLU A 85 5.21 -21.88 -2.90
N ASP A 86 5.00 -21.15 -4.00
CA ASP A 86 5.94 -20.09 -4.41
C ASP A 86 5.95 -18.93 -3.40
N LEU A 87 4.79 -18.56 -2.86
CA LEU A 87 4.70 -17.55 -1.79
C LEU A 87 5.40 -18.01 -0.51
N LYS A 88 5.27 -19.30 -0.17
CA LYS A 88 5.97 -19.89 0.97
C LYS A 88 7.48 -19.90 0.74
N GLU A 89 7.93 -20.25 -0.46
CA GLU A 89 9.36 -20.17 -0.84
C GLU A 89 9.87 -18.73 -0.71
N LEU A 90 9.12 -17.75 -1.19
CA LEU A 90 9.48 -16.34 -1.06
C LEU A 90 9.65 -15.92 0.41
N THR A 91 8.68 -16.28 1.29
CA THR A 91 8.79 -15.93 2.72
C THR A 91 10.00 -16.58 3.36
N ASP A 92 10.28 -17.86 3.07
CA ASP A 92 11.44 -18.59 3.60
C ASP A 92 12.77 -17.97 3.12
N GLU A 93 12.90 -17.67 1.82
CA GLU A 93 14.09 -17.07 1.23
C GLU A 93 14.38 -15.65 1.74
N VAL A 94 13.31 -14.88 2.04
CA VAL A 94 13.41 -13.56 2.66
C VAL A 94 13.94 -13.69 4.10
N HIS A 95 13.38 -14.60 4.89
CA HIS A 95 13.80 -14.84 6.26
C HIS A 95 15.23 -15.45 6.35
N GLU A 96 15.64 -16.28 5.38
CA GLU A 96 17.03 -16.80 5.32
C GLU A 96 18.08 -15.70 5.12
N ARG A 97 17.66 -14.50 4.64
CA ARG A 97 18.49 -13.30 4.48
C ARG A 97 18.38 -12.30 5.63
N ASP A 98 17.79 -12.70 6.75
CA ASP A 98 17.51 -11.82 7.89
C ASP A 98 16.63 -10.60 7.51
N MET A 99 15.80 -10.70 6.43
CA MET A 99 14.79 -9.71 6.04
C MET A 99 13.40 -10.15 6.49
N ASN A 100 12.43 -9.23 6.47
CA ASN A 100 11.02 -9.48 6.72
C ASN A 100 10.17 -9.23 5.46
N ILE A 101 8.93 -9.74 5.45
CA ILE A 101 8.00 -9.56 4.33
C ILE A 101 6.61 -9.21 4.82
N ILE A 102 6.06 -8.11 4.29
CA ILE A 102 4.66 -7.72 4.48
C ILE A 102 3.94 -7.68 3.13
N ALA A 103 2.64 -7.83 3.16
CA ALA A 103 1.82 -7.74 1.96
C ALA A 103 0.72 -6.70 2.09
N ASP A 104 0.21 -6.22 0.95
CA ASP A 104 -1.06 -5.49 0.94
C ASP A 104 -2.20 -6.43 1.35
N PHE A 105 -3.02 -5.99 2.29
CA PHE A 105 -4.26 -6.66 2.66
C PHE A 105 -5.44 -5.73 2.43
N VAL A 106 -6.50 -6.22 1.76
CA VAL A 106 -7.59 -5.41 1.21
C VAL A 106 -8.92 -5.80 1.83
N PRO A 107 -9.23 -5.40 3.08
CA PRO A 107 -10.46 -5.82 3.75
C PRO A 107 -11.69 -4.96 3.42
N ASN A 108 -11.52 -3.79 2.80
CA ASN A 108 -12.63 -2.87 2.56
C ASN A 108 -13.59 -3.35 1.46
N HIS A 109 -13.11 -4.05 0.45
CA HIS A 109 -13.88 -4.37 -0.76
C HIS A 109 -13.39 -5.64 -1.45
N VAL A 110 -14.23 -6.17 -2.31
CA VAL A 110 -13.94 -7.30 -3.21
C VAL A 110 -14.46 -6.97 -4.62
N SER A 111 -14.05 -7.75 -5.62
CA SER A 111 -14.62 -7.63 -6.98
C SER A 111 -16.10 -8.01 -7.00
N VAL A 112 -16.88 -7.43 -7.93
CA VAL A 112 -18.23 -7.91 -8.27
C VAL A 112 -18.24 -9.37 -8.75
N GLU A 113 -17.10 -9.88 -9.19
CA GLU A 113 -16.92 -11.27 -9.62
C GLU A 113 -16.68 -12.23 -8.44
N HIS A 114 -16.52 -11.72 -7.21
CA HIS A 114 -16.41 -12.54 -6.00
C HIS A 114 -17.65 -13.42 -5.82
N GLU A 115 -17.46 -14.72 -5.53
CA GLU A 115 -18.54 -15.70 -5.47
C GLU A 115 -19.63 -15.28 -4.47
N PHE A 116 -19.27 -14.78 -3.30
CA PHE A 116 -20.23 -14.37 -2.27
C PHE A 116 -21.06 -13.16 -2.71
N PHE A 117 -20.48 -12.22 -3.45
CA PHE A 117 -21.27 -11.10 -4.00
C PHE A 117 -22.22 -11.54 -5.12
N LYS A 118 -21.76 -12.42 -6.01
CA LYS A 118 -22.63 -13.02 -7.05
C LYS A 118 -23.82 -13.74 -6.44
N GLU A 119 -23.61 -14.50 -5.37
CA GLU A 119 -24.67 -15.17 -4.67
C GLU A 119 -25.58 -14.18 -3.93
N ALA A 120 -25.01 -13.22 -3.18
CA ALA A 120 -25.75 -12.17 -2.47
C ALA A 120 -26.64 -11.33 -3.39
N SER A 121 -26.18 -11.03 -4.60
CA SER A 121 -26.94 -10.24 -5.60
C SER A 121 -27.95 -11.09 -6.37
N SER A 122 -27.75 -12.40 -6.47
CA SER A 122 -28.64 -13.30 -7.22
C SER A 122 -29.79 -13.86 -6.38
N PHE A 123 -29.58 -14.07 -5.07
CA PHE A 123 -30.54 -14.74 -4.20
C PHE A 123 -30.89 -13.90 -2.98
N PRO A 124 -32.17 -13.47 -2.82
CA PRO A 124 -32.57 -12.61 -1.70
C PRO A 124 -32.43 -13.25 -0.31
N ASN A 125 -32.32 -14.58 -0.24
CA ASN A 125 -32.15 -15.35 0.99
C ASN A 125 -30.73 -15.94 1.12
N SER A 126 -29.76 -15.45 0.37
CA SER A 126 -28.36 -15.84 0.51
C SER A 126 -27.85 -15.51 1.92
N GLU A 127 -27.03 -16.39 2.50
CA GLU A 127 -26.32 -16.13 3.75
C GLU A 127 -25.35 -14.94 3.63
N TYR A 128 -24.84 -14.67 2.43
CA TYR A 128 -23.96 -13.53 2.14
C TYR A 128 -24.70 -12.21 1.87
N ARG A 129 -26.05 -12.21 1.93
CA ARG A 129 -26.85 -11.03 1.58
C ARG A 129 -26.48 -9.80 2.40
N ASP A 130 -26.21 -9.97 3.69
CA ASP A 130 -25.88 -8.91 4.64
C ASP A 130 -24.37 -8.67 4.80
N TRP A 131 -23.54 -9.37 4.00
CA TRP A 131 -22.10 -9.11 3.89
C TRP A 131 -21.79 -7.87 3.02
N PHE A 132 -22.81 -7.37 2.31
CA PHE A 132 -22.70 -6.22 1.42
C PHE A 132 -23.79 -5.20 1.70
N TYR A 133 -23.54 -3.94 1.40
CA TYR A 133 -24.48 -2.87 1.60
C TYR A 133 -25.32 -2.66 0.33
N PHE A 134 -26.55 -3.19 0.28
CA PHE A 134 -27.50 -2.91 -0.78
C PHE A 134 -28.44 -1.78 -0.39
N ARG A 135 -28.55 -0.75 -1.23
CA ARG A 135 -29.56 0.31 -1.12
C ARG A 135 -30.88 -0.07 -1.77
N ASP A 136 -30.80 -0.71 -2.95
CA ASP A 136 -31.96 -1.20 -3.72
C ASP A 136 -31.53 -2.54 -4.35
N TRP A 137 -31.84 -3.61 -3.65
CA TRP A 137 -31.39 -4.96 -4.04
C TRP A 137 -32.12 -5.42 -5.32
N PRO A 138 -31.42 -6.09 -6.26
CA PRO A 138 -29.98 -6.40 -6.25
C PRO A 138 -29.11 -5.31 -6.89
N ASP A 139 -29.73 -4.31 -7.53
CA ASP A 139 -29.11 -3.48 -8.56
C ASP A 139 -28.33 -2.29 -8.01
N ARG A 140 -28.51 -1.95 -6.72
CA ARG A 140 -27.82 -0.79 -6.15
C ARG A 140 -27.14 -1.10 -4.81
N TYR A 141 -25.83 -1.03 -4.81
CA TYR A 141 -24.95 -1.38 -3.69
C TYR A 141 -23.84 -0.33 -3.48
N LEU A 142 -23.24 -0.33 -2.29
CA LEU A 142 -22.04 0.48 -2.04
C LEU A 142 -20.81 -0.18 -2.67
N SER A 143 -19.98 0.66 -3.27
CA SER A 143 -18.68 0.30 -3.82
C SER A 143 -17.56 1.02 -3.07
N PHE A 144 -16.32 0.83 -3.50
CA PHE A 144 -15.11 1.39 -2.88
C PHE A 144 -15.21 2.89 -2.58
N LEU A 145 -15.54 3.72 -3.56
CA LEU A 145 -15.70 5.18 -3.38
C LEU A 145 -17.08 5.70 -3.79
N ASP A 146 -17.94 4.87 -4.38
CA ASP A 146 -19.23 5.29 -4.95
C ASP A 146 -20.27 4.16 -4.88
N PHE A 147 -21.19 4.11 -5.82
CA PHE A 147 -22.21 3.08 -5.97
C PHE A 147 -22.04 2.34 -7.28
N ASP A 148 -22.44 1.07 -7.28
CA ASP A 148 -22.60 0.25 -8.48
C ASP A 148 -21.31 0.13 -9.34
N GLN A 149 -20.14 0.17 -8.68
CA GLN A 149 -18.84 0.01 -9.31
C GLN A 149 -18.31 -1.43 -9.12
N ASP A 150 -17.24 -1.76 -9.83
CA ASP A 150 -16.67 -3.11 -9.86
C ASP A 150 -16.05 -3.58 -8.53
N LEU A 151 -15.77 -2.67 -7.59
CA LEU A 151 -15.24 -2.97 -6.26
C LEU A 151 -16.31 -2.80 -5.19
N VAL A 152 -16.92 -3.91 -4.78
CA VAL A 152 -18.05 -3.93 -3.84
C VAL A 152 -17.57 -3.82 -2.40
N LYS A 153 -18.11 -2.86 -1.65
CA LYS A 153 -17.77 -2.67 -0.25
C LYS A 153 -18.30 -3.81 0.62
N LEU A 154 -17.42 -4.41 1.43
CA LEU A 154 -17.78 -5.38 2.46
C LEU A 154 -18.41 -4.69 3.67
N ASN A 155 -19.43 -5.31 4.23
CA ASN A 155 -20.07 -4.91 5.48
C ASN A 155 -19.33 -5.59 6.66
N LEU A 156 -18.28 -4.95 7.15
CA LEU A 156 -17.47 -5.46 8.26
C LEU A 156 -18.12 -5.24 9.64
N GLU A 157 -19.32 -4.65 9.70
CA GLU A 157 -20.18 -4.68 10.88
C GLU A 157 -20.95 -6.01 11.00
N ASN A 158 -21.04 -6.79 9.90
CA ASN A 158 -21.51 -8.17 9.92
C ASN A 158 -20.42 -9.08 10.51
N GLU A 159 -20.76 -9.87 11.52
CA GLU A 159 -19.81 -10.72 12.26
C GLU A 159 -19.16 -11.78 11.36
N ASP A 160 -19.94 -12.46 10.51
CA ASP A 160 -19.45 -13.52 9.64
C ASP A 160 -18.52 -12.97 8.55
N ALA A 161 -18.85 -11.81 7.95
CA ALA A 161 -18.00 -11.15 6.97
C ALA A 161 -16.69 -10.66 7.61
N ARG A 162 -16.77 -10.10 8.82
CA ARG A 162 -15.61 -9.66 9.59
C ARG A 162 -14.69 -10.83 9.92
N GLN A 163 -15.25 -11.92 10.45
CA GLN A 163 -14.48 -13.11 10.81
C GLN A 163 -13.79 -13.72 9.59
N HIS A 164 -14.49 -13.79 8.46
CA HIS A 164 -13.91 -14.27 7.19
C HIS A 164 -12.66 -13.47 6.81
N VAL A 165 -12.71 -12.15 6.91
CA VAL A 165 -11.56 -11.27 6.61
C VAL A 165 -10.42 -11.48 7.61
N ILE A 166 -10.71 -11.59 8.92
CA ILE A 166 -9.70 -11.83 9.95
C ILE A 166 -9.03 -13.20 9.75
N ASP A 167 -9.80 -14.24 9.44
CA ASP A 167 -9.27 -15.60 9.20
C ASP A 167 -8.41 -15.65 7.94
N ALA A 168 -8.76 -14.89 6.90
CA ALA A 168 -7.90 -14.73 5.71
C ALA A 168 -6.54 -14.11 6.07
N ALA A 169 -6.53 -13.07 6.92
CA ALA A 169 -5.28 -12.48 7.39
C ALA A 169 -4.45 -13.47 8.21
N ARG A 170 -5.07 -14.25 9.11
CA ARG A 170 -4.37 -15.31 9.86
C ARG A 170 -3.73 -16.36 8.97
N LYS A 171 -4.44 -16.79 7.91
CA LYS A 171 -3.92 -17.79 6.97
C LYS A 171 -2.55 -17.37 6.40
N TRP A 172 -2.40 -16.15 6.01
CA TRP A 172 -1.17 -15.70 5.35
C TRP A 172 -0.05 -15.36 6.34
N LEU A 173 -0.39 -14.98 7.59
CA LEU A 173 0.59 -14.91 8.68
C LEU A 173 1.09 -16.30 9.06
N ASP A 174 0.21 -17.32 9.10
CA ASP A 174 0.62 -18.73 9.30
C ASP A 174 1.56 -19.23 8.19
N LEU A 175 1.41 -18.71 6.97
CA LEU A 175 2.27 -19.07 5.85
C LEU A 175 3.67 -18.43 5.96
N GLY A 176 3.81 -17.32 6.69
CA GLY A 176 5.10 -16.69 6.96
C GLY A 176 5.19 -15.19 6.67
N LEU A 177 4.08 -14.50 6.42
CA LEU A 177 4.11 -13.02 6.38
C LEU A 177 4.34 -12.44 7.78
N ASP A 178 5.06 -11.31 7.85
CA ASP A 178 5.38 -10.60 9.10
C ASP A 178 4.44 -9.44 9.38
N GLY A 179 3.41 -9.25 8.56
CA GLY A 179 2.41 -8.21 8.75
C GLY A 179 1.79 -7.72 7.45
N TYR A 180 1.09 -6.58 7.56
CA TYR A 180 0.32 -6.03 6.45
C TYR A 180 0.45 -4.52 6.30
N ARG A 181 0.47 -4.07 5.05
CA ARG A 181 -0.07 -2.78 4.69
C ARG A 181 -1.56 -2.94 4.44
N LEU A 182 -2.38 -2.26 5.23
CA LEU A 182 -3.83 -2.35 5.18
C LEU A 182 -4.38 -1.32 4.20
N ASP A 183 -5.01 -1.81 3.14
CA ASP A 183 -5.56 -0.98 2.08
C ASP A 183 -6.77 -0.18 2.56
N HIS A 184 -6.86 1.08 2.13
CA HIS A 184 -8.02 1.96 2.29
C HIS A 184 -8.64 1.95 3.69
N VAL A 185 -7.83 2.12 4.74
CA VAL A 185 -8.33 2.01 6.13
C VAL A 185 -9.40 3.04 6.51
N ILE A 186 -9.60 4.08 5.71
CA ILE A 186 -10.66 5.08 5.92
C ILE A 186 -12.07 4.55 5.58
N GLY A 187 -12.17 3.45 4.83
CA GLY A 187 -13.45 2.81 4.48
C GLY A 187 -14.12 2.13 5.66
N PRO A 188 -13.49 1.13 6.30
CA PRO A 188 -14.03 0.43 7.47
C PRO A 188 -14.06 1.29 8.74
N SER A 189 -14.85 0.84 9.72
CA SER A 189 -14.97 1.53 11.02
C SER A 189 -13.72 1.35 11.89
N HIS A 190 -13.50 2.27 12.84
CA HIS A 190 -12.45 2.12 13.84
C HIS A 190 -12.71 0.98 14.83
N SER A 191 -13.97 0.56 15.02
CA SER A 191 -14.31 -0.64 15.82
C SER A 191 -13.78 -1.89 15.15
N PHE A 192 -13.98 -2.04 13.85
CA PHE A 192 -13.40 -3.13 13.07
C PHE A 192 -11.87 -3.16 13.16
N TRP A 193 -11.19 -2.04 12.93
CA TRP A 193 -9.73 -2.00 12.96
C TRP A 193 -9.13 -2.32 14.32
N LYS A 194 -9.78 -1.90 15.42
CA LYS A 194 -9.34 -2.26 16.77
C LYS A 194 -9.48 -3.75 17.04
N GLU A 195 -10.63 -4.33 16.68
CA GLU A 195 -10.88 -5.76 16.82
C GLU A 195 -9.90 -6.56 15.95
N PHE A 196 -9.74 -6.18 14.67
CA PHE A 196 -8.77 -6.79 13.76
C PHE A 196 -7.36 -6.78 14.35
N ARG A 197 -6.90 -5.62 14.84
CA ARG A 197 -5.59 -5.48 15.47
C ARG A 197 -5.45 -6.32 16.75
N GLU A 198 -6.46 -6.31 17.61
CA GLU A 198 -6.45 -7.08 18.84
C GLU A 198 -6.37 -8.58 18.55
N GLU A 199 -7.18 -9.09 17.63
CA GLU A 199 -7.20 -10.50 17.26
C GLU A 199 -5.94 -10.98 16.53
N ILE A 200 -5.39 -10.15 15.65
CA ILE A 200 -4.12 -10.49 14.99
C ILE A 200 -2.98 -10.49 16.01
N HIS A 201 -2.89 -9.49 16.89
CA HIS A 201 -1.79 -9.44 17.87
C HIS A 201 -1.93 -10.47 19.01
N GLU A 202 -3.12 -11.05 19.25
CA GLU A 202 -3.27 -12.18 20.19
C GLU A 202 -2.46 -13.39 19.72
N ASP A 203 -2.53 -13.71 18.42
CA ASP A 203 -1.87 -14.88 17.83
C ASP A 203 -0.47 -14.53 17.26
N TYR A 204 -0.29 -13.31 16.73
CA TYR A 204 0.93 -12.81 16.06
C TYR A 204 1.39 -11.48 16.65
N PRO A 205 1.93 -11.47 17.88
CA PRO A 205 2.26 -10.22 18.59
C PRO A 205 3.33 -9.36 17.91
N GLU A 206 4.15 -9.95 17.05
CA GLU A 206 5.21 -9.26 16.31
C GLU A 206 4.76 -8.80 14.90
N ALA A 207 3.56 -9.18 14.46
CA ALA A 207 3.05 -8.72 13.17
C ALA A 207 2.85 -7.20 13.15
N VAL A 208 3.21 -6.54 12.04
CA VAL A 208 3.01 -5.10 11.85
C VAL A 208 1.73 -4.82 11.04
N LEU A 209 0.94 -3.85 11.49
CA LEU A 209 -0.31 -3.44 10.86
C LEU A 209 -0.28 -1.94 10.54
N VAL A 210 0.13 -1.60 9.31
CA VAL A 210 0.27 -0.22 8.83
C VAL A 210 -0.83 0.12 7.84
N GLY A 211 -1.64 1.12 8.17
CA GLY A 211 -2.80 1.50 7.36
C GLY A 211 -2.52 2.52 6.26
N GLU A 212 -3.24 2.44 5.15
CA GLU A 212 -3.34 3.53 4.19
C GLU A 212 -4.44 4.50 4.58
N ALA A 213 -4.08 5.53 5.34
CA ALA A 213 -4.98 6.62 5.72
C ALA A 213 -4.79 7.83 4.78
N TRP A 214 -5.27 7.73 3.55
CA TRP A 214 -5.12 8.76 2.53
C TRP A 214 -6.42 9.46 2.21
N TRP A 215 -6.39 10.81 2.10
CA TRP A 215 -7.59 11.63 1.87
C TRP A 215 -7.49 12.50 0.60
N SER A 216 -6.59 12.28 -0.30
CA SER A 216 -6.45 13.13 -1.48
C SER A 216 -7.64 13.00 -2.43
N GLY A 217 -8.26 14.14 -2.77
CA GLY A 217 -9.31 14.19 -3.78
C GLY A 217 -10.68 13.65 -3.35
N ILE A 218 -10.86 13.24 -2.10
CA ILE A 218 -12.14 12.71 -1.60
C ILE A 218 -13.06 13.88 -1.20
N GLY A 219 -14.23 13.97 -1.84
CA GLY A 219 -15.26 14.98 -1.60
C GLY A 219 -16.42 14.48 -0.74
N PHE A 220 -17.42 15.34 -0.56
CA PHE A 220 -18.64 15.02 0.19
C PHE A 220 -19.47 13.91 -0.46
N GLU A 221 -19.39 13.75 -1.77
CA GLU A 221 -20.11 12.77 -2.57
C GLU A 221 -19.76 11.32 -2.20
N HIS A 222 -18.56 11.10 -1.68
CA HIS A 222 -18.05 9.75 -1.33
C HIS A 222 -18.27 9.40 0.15
N LEU A 223 -18.76 10.31 0.99
CA LEU A 223 -18.82 10.12 2.45
C LEU A 223 -19.67 8.92 2.91
N GLU A 224 -20.60 8.47 2.06
CA GLU A 224 -21.45 7.33 2.41
C GLU A 224 -20.70 6.00 2.43
N THR A 225 -19.58 5.90 1.68
CA THR A 225 -18.75 4.71 1.61
C THR A 225 -17.77 4.58 2.78
N PHE A 226 -17.64 5.63 3.62
CA PHE A 226 -16.69 5.65 4.74
C PHE A 226 -17.38 5.48 6.07
N GLU A 227 -16.78 4.69 6.96
CA GLU A 227 -17.25 4.45 8.32
C GLU A 227 -16.36 5.10 9.38
N MET A 228 -15.25 5.73 8.98
CA MET A 228 -14.33 6.40 9.90
C MET A 228 -15.02 7.53 10.70
N PRO A 229 -14.71 7.68 11.99
CA PRO A 229 -15.18 8.78 12.80
C PRO A 229 -14.70 10.13 12.26
N GLY A 230 -15.56 11.16 12.35
CA GLY A 230 -15.19 12.51 11.94
C GLY A 230 -15.13 12.76 10.44
N LYS A 231 -15.60 11.82 9.60
CA LYS A 231 -15.58 11.94 8.13
C LYS A 231 -16.11 13.27 7.59
N TYR A 232 -17.14 13.84 8.20
CA TYR A 232 -17.68 15.14 7.79
C TYR A 232 -16.74 16.32 8.09
N LEU A 233 -16.05 16.30 9.25
CA LEU A 233 -15.02 17.29 9.57
C LEU A 233 -13.83 17.14 8.63
N GLN A 234 -13.45 15.91 8.35
CA GLN A 234 -12.37 15.59 7.42
C GLN A 234 -12.66 16.11 6.01
N ALA A 235 -13.88 15.89 5.50
CA ALA A 235 -14.30 16.42 4.20
C ALA A 235 -14.31 17.96 4.15
N LEU A 236 -14.61 18.63 5.29
CA LEU A 236 -14.55 20.08 5.38
C LEU A 236 -13.12 20.63 5.40
N THR A 237 -12.18 19.92 6.03
CA THR A 237 -10.81 20.40 6.22
C THR A 237 -9.85 19.91 5.15
N GLY A 238 -10.08 18.73 4.56
CA GLY A 238 -9.17 18.07 3.63
C GLY A 238 -7.79 17.76 4.22
N SER A 239 -7.66 17.74 5.56
CA SER A 239 -6.36 17.66 6.21
C SER A 239 -5.82 16.24 6.26
N GLN A 240 -4.75 15.97 5.51
CA GLN A 240 -4.05 14.68 5.53
C GLN A 240 -3.53 14.34 6.94
N GLU A 241 -3.03 15.30 7.69
CA GLU A 241 -2.56 15.08 9.07
C GLU A 241 -3.68 14.66 10.03
N LEU A 242 -4.87 15.25 9.89
CA LEU A 242 -5.99 14.87 10.75
C LEU A 242 -6.47 13.43 10.49
N VAL A 243 -6.49 12.99 9.24
CA VAL A 243 -6.88 11.61 8.95
C VAL A 243 -5.86 10.62 9.51
N GLN A 244 -4.57 10.85 9.33
CA GLN A 244 -3.52 9.99 9.88
C GLN A 244 -3.63 9.89 11.44
N ARG A 245 -3.82 11.01 12.12
CA ARG A 245 -3.96 11.07 13.59
C ARG A 245 -5.19 10.34 14.13
N ASN A 246 -6.23 10.15 13.34
CA ASN A 246 -7.42 9.38 13.75
C ASN A 246 -7.09 7.91 14.04
N TYR A 247 -5.98 7.37 13.52
CA TYR A 247 -5.57 5.97 13.70
C TYR A 247 -4.65 5.74 14.89
N ILE A 248 -4.27 6.78 15.65
CA ILE A 248 -3.50 6.64 16.90
C ILE A 248 -4.30 5.78 17.90
N GLY A 249 -3.72 4.65 18.32
CA GLY A 249 -4.37 3.67 19.19
C GLY A 249 -5.44 2.81 18.50
N VAL A 250 -5.49 2.84 17.18
CA VAL A 250 -6.36 1.99 16.32
C VAL A 250 -5.51 0.96 15.58
N LEU A 251 -4.44 1.41 14.93
CA LEU A 251 -3.45 0.59 14.24
C LEU A 251 -2.06 0.83 14.84
N ASP A 252 -1.05 0.06 14.40
CA ASP A 252 0.34 0.27 14.81
C ASP A 252 0.92 1.52 14.17
N GLY A 253 0.46 1.84 12.97
CA GLY A 253 0.85 3.03 12.22
C GLY A 253 0.04 3.25 10.96
N VAL A 254 0.37 4.31 10.23
CA VAL A 254 -0.18 4.60 8.91
C VAL A 254 0.89 5.18 8.00
N LEU A 255 0.78 4.97 6.69
CA LEU A 255 1.67 5.56 5.69
C LEU A 255 1.68 7.09 5.80
N ASP A 256 2.88 7.68 5.77
CA ASP A 256 3.06 9.11 6.01
C ASP A 256 2.93 9.96 4.73
N PHE A 257 1.72 10.06 4.22
CA PHE A 257 1.39 10.96 3.09
C PHE A 257 1.72 12.42 3.40
N LYS A 258 1.66 12.83 4.70
CA LYS A 258 1.93 14.22 5.06
C LYS A 258 3.42 14.56 4.98
N ALA A 259 4.31 13.68 5.40
CA ALA A 259 5.76 13.86 5.22
C ALA A 259 6.11 13.96 3.73
N ARG A 260 5.53 13.08 2.89
CA ARG A 260 5.66 13.16 1.42
C ARG A 260 5.27 14.54 0.88
N GLU A 261 4.09 15.04 1.25
CA GLU A 261 3.63 16.38 0.85
C GLU A 261 4.62 17.48 1.25
N ILE A 262 5.12 17.43 2.49
CA ILE A 262 6.09 18.42 3.00
C ILE A 262 7.37 18.39 2.18
N VAL A 263 7.97 17.21 2.00
CA VAL A 263 9.26 17.06 1.31
C VAL A 263 9.16 17.51 -0.14
N LEU A 264 8.20 16.95 -0.88
CA LEU A 264 8.08 17.22 -2.31
C LEU A 264 7.62 18.66 -2.60
N SER A 265 6.72 19.24 -1.80
CA SER A 265 6.27 20.62 -2.00
C SER A 265 7.37 21.64 -1.75
N VAL A 266 8.23 21.42 -0.76
CA VAL A 266 9.33 22.35 -0.46
C VAL A 266 10.46 22.20 -1.47
N LEU A 267 10.90 20.97 -1.76
CA LEU A 267 12.02 20.74 -2.69
C LEU A 267 11.63 20.95 -4.16
N GLY A 268 10.36 20.74 -4.51
CA GLY A 268 9.83 21.09 -5.83
C GLY A 268 9.66 22.60 -6.06
N SER A 269 9.65 23.39 -4.96
CA SER A 269 9.51 24.85 -5.05
C SER A 269 10.86 25.54 -5.20
N ASP A 270 11.00 26.37 -6.24
CA ASP A 270 12.20 27.22 -6.41
C ASP A 270 12.24 28.41 -5.44
N PHE A 271 11.18 28.65 -4.67
CA PHE A 271 11.03 29.82 -3.81
C PHE A 271 11.25 29.53 -2.33
N LEU A 272 11.16 28.27 -1.91
CA LEU A 272 11.27 27.87 -0.51
C LEU A 272 12.69 27.35 -0.21
N PRO A 273 13.32 27.80 0.89
CA PRO A 273 14.61 27.24 1.29
C PRO A 273 14.42 25.81 1.82
N ASP A 274 15.29 24.90 1.40
CA ASP A 274 15.27 23.49 1.77
C ASP A 274 15.33 23.25 3.28
N SER A 275 15.93 24.18 4.05
CA SER A 275 15.97 24.11 5.51
C SER A 275 14.58 24.06 6.17
N LEU A 276 13.54 24.51 5.45
CA LEU A 276 12.16 24.43 5.93
C LEU A 276 11.65 22.99 6.00
N VAL A 277 12.14 22.06 5.15
CA VAL A 277 11.74 20.65 5.20
C VAL A 277 11.96 20.08 6.59
N LYS A 278 13.19 20.18 7.13
CA LYS A 278 13.53 19.68 8.46
C LYS A 278 12.67 20.32 9.57
N HIS A 279 12.35 21.61 9.44
CA HIS A 279 11.49 22.29 10.40
C HIS A 279 10.05 21.77 10.36
N PHE A 280 9.48 21.60 9.16
CA PHE A 280 8.11 21.12 9.01
C PHE A 280 7.98 19.63 9.37
N LEU A 281 8.95 18.79 9.02
CA LEU A 281 8.97 17.38 9.45
C LEU A 281 9.04 17.27 10.98
N LYS A 282 9.92 18.04 11.62
CA LYS A 282 10.00 18.06 13.08
C LYS A 282 8.67 18.50 13.73
N LEU A 283 7.98 19.49 13.16
CA LEU A 283 6.66 19.91 13.65
C LEU A 283 5.63 18.80 13.43
N HIS A 284 5.60 18.19 12.25
CA HIS A 284 4.71 17.10 11.90
C HIS A 284 4.85 15.93 12.88
N TYR A 285 6.04 15.37 13.04
CA TYR A 285 6.27 14.23 13.95
C TYR A 285 5.99 14.57 15.42
N SER A 286 6.08 15.85 15.84
CA SER A 286 5.74 16.25 17.21
C SER A 286 4.25 16.07 17.58
N HIS A 287 3.39 15.81 16.60
CA HIS A 287 1.96 15.59 16.79
C HIS A 287 1.59 14.12 17.03
N TYR A 288 2.57 13.21 16.98
CA TYR A 288 2.34 11.77 17.13
C TYR A 288 3.09 11.23 18.36
N PRO A 289 2.54 10.18 19.01
CA PRO A 289 3.28 9.47 20.04
C PRO A 289 4.46 8.71 19.43
N GLY A 290 5.52 8.51 20.21
CA GLY A 290 6.76 7.90 19.71
C GLY A 290 6.66 6.40 19.40
N ASP A 291 5.55 5.77 19.76
CA ASP A 291 5.23 4.37 19.48
C ASP A 291 4.25 4.18 18.30
N PHE A 292 3.84 5.28 17.65
CA PHE A 292 3.00 5.23 16.46
C PHE A 292 3.85 5.32 15.20
N LEU A 293 3.82 4.28 14.38
CA LEU A 293 4.63 4.17 13.17
C LEU A 293 4.09 5.05 12.05
N LEU A 294 4.99 5.78 11.40
CA LEU A 294 4.71 6.63 10.25
C LEU A 294 5.69 6.29 9.11
N PRO A 295 5.56 5.12 8.46
CA PRO A 295 6.40 4.79 7.32
C PRO A 295 6.35 5.89 6.28
N ASN A 296 7.47 6.60 6.13
CA ASN A 296 7.60 7.71 5.21
C ASN A 296 8.01 7.23 3.82
N PHE A 297 7.64 7.97 2.79
CA PHE A 297 7.92 7.61 1.40
C PHE A 297 7.93 8.85 0.50
N LEU A 298 8.50 8.72 -0.69
CA LEU A 298 8.48 9.79 -1.69
C LEU A 298 7.46 9.52 -2.80
N ASP A 299 7.28 8.27 -3.16
CA ASP A 299 6.30 7.80 -4.14
C ASP A 299 5.81 6.38 -3.79
N ASN A 300 4.69 6.00 -4.37
CA ASN A 300 4.12 4.67 -4.33
C ASN A 300 3.35 4.41 -5.64
N HIS A 301 2.66 3.28 -5.73
CA HIS A 301 1.91 2.87 -6.91
C HIS A 301 0.67 3.75 -7.23
N ASP A 302 0.22 4.61 -6.31
CA ASP A 302 -0.95 5.49 -6.44
C ASP A 302 -0.59 6.97 -6.57
N THR A 303 0.68 7.29 -6.43
CA THR A 303 1.16 8.68 -6.52
C THR A 303 2.10 8.87 -7.71
N ASN A 304 2.27 10.11 -8.13
CA ASN A 304 3.32 10.42 -9.11
C ASN A 304 4.68 9.97 -8.60
N ARG A 305 5.54 9.50 -9.52
CA ARG A 305 6.95 9.21 -9.23
C ARG A 305 7.63 10.44 -8.64
N ALA A 306 8.42 10.24 -7.59
CA ALA A 306 9.11 11.32 -6.89
C ALA A 306 10.01 12.15 -7.84
N LEU A 307 10.72 11.49 -8.72
CA LEU A 307 11.59 12.16 -9.68
C LEU A 307 10.78 13.06 -10.65
N TYR A 308 9.58 12.65 -11.05
CA TYR A 308 8.66 13.47 -11.86
C TYR A 308 8.21 14.72 -11.09
N GLU A 309 7.79 14.58 -9.83
CA GLU A 309 7.37 15.69 -8.96
C GLU A 309 8.52 16.70 -8.70
N LEU A 310 9.76 16.24 -8.83
CA LEU A 310 10.99 17.04 -8.66
C LEU A 310 11.58 17.51 -9.99
N ASP A 311 10.77 17.66 -11.04
CA ASP A 311 11.18 18.15 -12.37
C ASP A 311 12.31 17.34 -13.02
N ASN A 312 12.39 16.05 -12.71
CA ASN A 312 13.45 15.11 -13.13
C ASN A 312 14.86 15.50 -12.63
N ASP A 313 14.95 16.27 -11.55
CA ASP A 313 16.20 16.64 -10.89
C ASP A 313 16.66 15.55 -9.91
N LYS A 314 17.68 14.78 -10.30
CA LYS A 314 18.25 13.70 -9.47
C LYS A 314 18.91 14.22 -8.20
N GLU A 315 19.41 15.46 -8.15
CA GLU A 315 19.98 16.03 -6.93
C GLU A 315 18.87 16.37 -5.92
N LYS A 316 17.72 16.87 -6.39
CA LYS A 316 16.54 17.04 -5.54
C LYS A 316 16.07 15.69 -4.99
N LEU A 317 16.07 14.62 -5.82
CA LEU A 317 15.69 13.27 -5.38
C LEU A 317 16.66 12.72 -4.32
N ARG A 318 17.97 12.82 -4.52
CA ARG A 318 18.99 12.43 -3.52
C ARG A 318 18.75 13.12 -2.18
N LYS A 319 18.46 14.40 -2.24
CA LYS A 319 18.19 15.22 -1.07
C LYS A 319 16.89 14.81 -0.39
N ALA A 320 15.81 14.61 -1.15
CA ALA A 320 14.53 14.15 -0.64
C ALA A 320 14.67 12.82 0.09
N PHE A 321 15.34 11.84 -0.51
CA PHE A 321 15.60 10.54 0.08
C PHE A 321 16.42 10.66 1.38
N SER A 322 17.51 11.42 1.38
CA SER A 322 18.29 11.64 2.60
C SER A 322 17.47 12.25 3.74
N LEU A 323 16.53 13.16 3.42
CA LEU A 323 15.69 13.82 4.43
C LEU A 323 14.67 12.89 5.06
N ILE A 324 14.09 11.96 4.30
CA ILE A 324 13.15 10.98 4.85
C ILE A 324 13.89 9.89 5.62
N LEU A 325 15.04 9.43 5.13
CA LEU A 325 15.86 8.40 5.78
C LEU A 325 16.44 8.89 7.13
N GLU A 326 16.63 10.19 7.32
CA GLU A 326 17.12 10.78 8.59
C GLU A 326 16.04 10.85 9.68
N GLN A 327 14.80 10.41 9.42
CA GLN A 327 13.75 10.39 10.42
C GLN A 327 13.79 9.08 11.21
N ASP A 328 13.42 9.12 12.50
CA ASP A 328 13.28 7.91 13.34
C ASP A 328 11.94 7.19 12.98
N GLN A 329 11.79 6.78 11.72
CA GLN A 329 10.59 6.15 11.16
C GLN A 329 10.96 5.23 10.00
N PRO A 330 10.20 4.16 9.73
CA PRO A 330 10.44 3.31 8.56
C PRO A 330 10.45 4.13 7.27
N THR A 331 11.36 3.80 6.35
CA THR A 331 11.48 4.49 5.06
C THR A 331 11.12 3.55 3.93
N VAL A 332 10.08 3.89 3.15
CA VAL A 332 9.61 3.09 2.02
C VAL A 332 10.23 3.59 0.72
N ILE A 333 10.82 2.68 -0.04
CA ILE A 333 11.32 2.87 -1.39
C ILE A 333 10.37 2.12 -2.35
N TYR A 334 9.70 2.83 -3.23
CA TYR A 334 8.91 2.21 -4.29
C TYR A 334 9.83 1.73 -5.40
N TYR A 335 9.63 0.51 -5.92
CA TYR A 335 10.51 -0.09 -6.93
C TYR A 335 10.86 0.87 -8.05
N GLY A 336 12.14 0.96 -8.36
CA GLY A 336 12.68 1.79 -9.43
C GLY A 336 12.97 3.25 -9.07
N THR A 337 12.55 3.73 -7.88
CA THR A 337 12.90 5.09 -7.40
C THR A 337 14.41 5.21 -7.20
N GLU A 338 15.05 4.17 -6.70
CA GLU A 338 16.50 4.09 -6.46
C GLU A 338 17.34 4.10 -7.75
N ILE A 339 16.76 3.76 -8.88
CA ILE A 339 17.42 3.87 -10.20
C ILE A 339 16.94 5.10 -10.99
N GLY A 340 16.01 5.88 -10.43
CA GLY A 340 15.53 7.12 -11.02
C GLY A 340 14.46 6.91 -12.10
N MET A 341 13.59 5.92 -11.93
CA MET A 341 12.40 5.81 -12.78
C MET A 341 11.52 7.05 -12.60
N THR A 342 10.96 7.51 -13.69
CA THR A 342 10.10 8.70 -13.77
C THR A 342 8.90 8.39 -14.67
N GLN A 343 8.02 9.34 -14.87
CA GLN A 343 6.83 9.21 -15.71
C GLN A 343 6.73 10.35 -16.73
N HIS A 344 5.92 10.18 -17.75
CA HIS A 344 5.79 11.19 -18.83
C HIS A 344 4.71 12.24 -18.56
N GLN A 345 3.68 11.86 -17.81
CA GLN A 345 2.56 12.73 -17.44
C GLN A 345 2.07 12.39 -16.04
N GLY A 346 1.48 13.36 -15.36
CA GLY A 346 0.93 13.16 -14.02
C GLY A 346 -0.27 12.21 -14.02
N ILE A 347 -0.46 11.55 -12.90
CA ILE A 347 -1.69 10.79 -12.62
C ILE A 347 -2.83 11.79 -12.49
N THR A 348 -3.79 11.77 -13.41
CA THR A 348 -4.89 12.77 -13.45
C THR A 348 -6.27 12.14 -13.38
N ASP A 349 -6.41 10.85 -13.69
CA ASP A 349 -7.72 10.20 -13.80
C ASP A 349 -7.54 8.67 -13.66
N PHE A 350 -7.77 8.15 -12.46
CA PHE A 350 -7.68 6.70 -12.19
C PHE A 350 -8.70 5.90 -13.02
N ALA A 351 -9.90 6.44 -13.25
CA ALA A 351 -10.90 5.77 -14.07
C ALA A 351 -10.49 5.56 -15.53
N LYS A 352 -9.45 6.26 -15.99
CA LYS A 352 -8.82 6.10 -17.30
C LYS A 352 -7.42 5.51 -17.22
N HIS A 353 -7.14 4.79 -16.15
CA HIS A 353 -5.84 4.14 -15.91
C HIS A 353 -4.66 5.14 -15.92
N GLY A 354 -4.88 6.35 -15.41
CA GLY A 354 -3.84 7.37 -15.30
C GLY A 354 -2.70 6.96 -14.36
N ASP A 355 -2.97 6.07 -13.43
CA ASP A 355 -2.05 5.43 -12.49
C ASP A 355 -0.97 4.58 -13.17
N LEU A 356 -1.24 4.01 -14.37
CA LEU A 356 -0.25 3.28 -15.15
C LEU A 356 1.05 4.07 -15.36
N GLN A 357 0.97 5.41 -15.37
CA GLN A 357 2.17 6.25 -15.54
C GLN A 357 3.21 6.05 -14.42
N ALA A 358 2.78 5.76 -13.20
CA ALA A 358 3.67 5.46 -12.07
C ALA A 358 4.04 3.96 -11.98
N ARG A 359 3.37 3.10 -12.76
CA ARG A 359 3.46 1.63 -12.71
C ARG A 359 4.19 1.02 -13.91
N GLU A 360 5.11 1.77 -14.54
CA GLU A 360 5.98 1.22 -15.58
C GLU A 360 6.81 0.05 -15.02
N PRO A 361 6.97 -1.07 -15.76
CA PRO A 361 7.79 -2.19 -15.31
C PRO A 361 9.23 -1.81 -15.01
N MET A 362 9.82 -2.45 -14.00
CA MET A 362 11.19 -2.20 -13.54
C MET A 362 12.20 -2.22 -14.68
N LYS A 363 13.11 -1.26 -14.70
CA LYS A 363 14.17 -1.11 -15.72
C LYS A 363 15.46 -1.76 -15.28
N TRP A 364 15.51 -3.09 -15.32
CA TRP A 364 16.64 -3.88 -14.86
C TRP A 364 17.97 -3.56 -15.59
N ASP A 365 17.92 -2.98 -16.78
CA ASP A 365 19.11 -2.53 -17.51
C ASP A 365 19.79 -1.31 -16.90
N ASP A 366 19.08 -0.57 -16.02
CA ASP A 366 19.54 0.67 -15.40
C ASP A 366 20.07 0.50 -13.96
N VAL A 367 20.15 -0.74 -13.44
CA VAL A 367 20.50 -1.04 -12.03
C VAL A 367 21.93 -0.67 -11.62
N ASN A 368 22.82 -0.37 -12.56
CA ASN A 368 24.19 0.08 -12.27
C ASN A 368 24.34 1.60 -12.26
N SER A 369 23.28 2.36 -12.01
CA SER A 369 23.28 3.82 -12.02
C SER A 369 24.05 4.42 -10.83
N GLU A 370 24.55 5.65 -10.99
CA GLU A 370 25.12 6.43 -9.88
C GLU A 370 24.10 6.71 -8.77
N LEU A 371 22.83 6.77 -9.12
CA LEU A 371 21.76 6.99 -8.17
C LEU A 371 21.56 5.76 -7.28
N LEU A 372 21.56 4.54 -7.85
CA LEU A 372 21.50 3.30 -7.07
C LEU A 372 22.65 3.22 -6.06
N LYS A 373 23.88 3.59 -6.50
CA LYS A 373 25.03 3.63 -5.59
C LYS A 373 24.78 4.61 -4.44
N PHE A 374 24.24 5.79 -4.73
CA PHE A 374 23.92 6.78 -3.71
C PHE A 374 22.91 6.22 -2.67
N PHE A 375 21.84 5.56 -3.13
CA PHE A 375 20.86 4.95 -2.23
C PHE A 375 21.51 3.91 -1.32
N ARG A 376 22.31 2.98 -1.86
CA ARG A 376 23.07 1.99 -1.08
C ARG A 376 23.97 2.62 -0.03
N ASP A 377 24.77 3.60 -0.45
CA ASP A 377 25.72 4.26 0.45
C ASP A 377 24.95 4.95 1.59
N ARG A 378 23.83 5.61 1.30
CA ARG A 378 23.02 6.28 2.33
C ARG A 378 22.31 5.33 3.29
N ILE A 379 21.76 4.22 2.78
CA ILE A 379 21.12 3.19 3.62
C ILE A 379 22.18 2.55 4.55
N SER A 380 23.37 2.27 4.05
CA SER A 380 24.44 1.68 4.87
C SER A 380 25.01 2.61 5.93
N GLU A 381 24.74 3.92 5.88
CA GLU A 381 25.17 4.93 6.84
C GLU A 381 24.07 5.26 7.89
N SER A 382 22.82 4.84 7.67
CA SER A 382 21.68 5.05 8.59
C SER A 382 21.63 3.96 9.64
#